data_602f86fd733d5508f4bba682325e57c6
#
_entry.id   602f86fd733d5508f4bba682325e57c6
#
_cell.length_a   1.000
_cell.length_b   1.000
_cell.length_c   1.000
_cell.angle_alpha   90.00
_cell.angle_beta   90.00
_cell.angle_gamma   90.00
#
_symmetry.space_group_name_H-M   'P 1'
#
loop_
_entity.id
_entity.type
_entity.pdbx_description
1 polymer ?
#
loop_
_entity_poly.entity_id
_entity_poly.type
_entity_poly.pdbx_seq_one_letter_code
_entity_poly.pdbx_strand_id
1 'polypeptide(L)'
;MQKIFLTVLFAIFTSSAFAKSYDLEIKKQDALITGKAVEAITINGGIPGPTLRFKEGEDVVINVKNSMDEQTSIHWHGILLDGKFDGVPGLNGFHGIAPHTTFTYKFKIRQTGTYWYHSHSNLQEARGAYGSIVIEPSETKTDRDYVIVLSDFSEENPNKILNNLKIDSGYYNYNKRTIFTFFEDVKKNGFIATWRNYRDWGQMRMDPTDLSDVTRYHFLINGKTADQNWSEIFKKGERVKLRFINASAMTIFDVSIPGLKMKFVEADGQPIKPVKADEFRIGVAETYDVILEPKDDKAYTIFAESIDRTGYARGTLAPRQGLSGEIPKMRPRTVLTMADMAMGDMKMEDMDHSAMGHDMSEMQMGEGINNIKSGWADFGTPAGNKALSYSDLITLHAQKDLRKATREIEFKFGGSMNRYIWTINGEKFPAPTHLKYGERVRLKFVNETMMAHPIHLHGMFMQLENGQSMKWLPNKHTVIVPPAQTVSLLLTADEAGEWAFHCHLLLHMASGMMTSVTVDKEGK
;
A
#
# COMPACT_ATOMS: atom_id res chain seq x y z
N MET A 1 18.62 76.44 -18.41
CA MET A 1 18.93 74.95 -18.39
C MET A 1 17.88 74.31 -17.53
N GLN A 2 16.85 73.78 -18.20
CA GLN A 2 15.73 73.05 -17.55
C GLN A 2 16.07 71.56 -17.50
N LYS A 3 16.18 70.97 -16.29
CA LYS A 3 16.40 69.52 -16.11
C LYS A 3 15.06 68.85 -16.13
N ILE A 4 14.85 68.01 -17.17
CA ILE A 4 13.71 67.12 -17.27
C ILE A 4 14.03 65.85 -16.46
N PHE A 5 13.26 65.60 -15.38
CA PHE A 5 13.28 64.34 -14.65
C PHE A 5 12.35 63.35 -15.34
N LEU A 6 12.92 62.30 -15.92
CA LEU A 6 12.17 61.19 -16.49
C LEU A 6 11.88 60.17 -15.39
N THR A 7 10.63 60.12 -14.93
CA THR A 7 10.17 59.12 -13.94
C THR A 7 9.81 57.84 -14.70
N VAL A 8 10.66 56.80 -14.58
CA VAL A 8 10.38 55.47 -15.11
C VAL A 8 9.44 54.74 -14.14
N LEU A 9 8.19 54.57 -14.55
CA LEU A 9 7.19 53.80 -13.80
C LEU A 9 7.45 52.29 -14.07
N PHE A 10 8.01 51.59 -13.08
CA PHE A 10 8.14 50.13 -13.13
C PHE A 10 6.76 49.52 -12.84
N ALA A 11 6.06 49.05 -13.89
CA ALA A 11 4.87 48.25 -13.72
C ALA A 11 5.27 46.82 -13.27
N ILE A 12 5.06 46.55 -11.98
CA ILE A 12 5.20 45.18 -11.45
C ILE A 12 4.00 44.40 -11.96
N PHE A 13 4.19 43.62 -13.02
CA PHE A 13 3.24 42.60 -13.42
C PHE A 13 3.31 41.46 -12.38
N THR A 14 2.44 41.47 -11.40
CA THR A 14 2.14 40.28 -10.60
C THR A 14 1.39 39.30 -11.50
N SER A 15 2.10 38.32 -12.04
CA SER A 15 1.45 37.18 -12.66
C SER A 15 0.66 36.43 -11.58
N SER A 16 -0.65 36.65 -11.57
CA SER A 16 -1.55 35.77 -10.81
C SER A 16 -1.39 34.38 -11.42
N ALA A 17 -0.67 33.51 -10.74
CA ALA A 17 -0.66 32.09 -11.09
C ALA A 17 -2.10 31.59 -10.88
N PHE A 18 -2.82 31.37 -11.95
CA PHE A 18 -4.14 30.74 -11.88
C PHE A 18 -3.93 29.32 -11.34
N ALA A 19 -4.69 28.95 -10.30
CA ALA A 19 -4.74 27.59 -9.78
C ALA A 19 -5.11 26.64 -10.93
N LYS A 20 -4.34 25.57 -11.11
CA LYS A 20 -4.63 24.58 -12.14
C LYS A 20 -5.88 23.78 -11.74
N SER A 21 -6.86 23.74 -12.62
CA SER A 21 -8.11 23.03 -12.38
C SER A 21 -8.11 21.67 -13.02
N TYR A 22 -8.64 20.69 -12.32
CA TYR A 22 -8.87 19.31 -12.77
C TYR A 22 -10.31 18.93 -12.54
N ASP A 23 -10.91 18.22 -13.50
CA ASP A 23 -12.26 17.72 -13.40
C ASP A 23 -12.24 16.18 -13.42
N LEU A 24 -12.79 15.56 -12.39
CA LEU A 24 -12.96 14.12 -12.26
C LEU A 24 -14.43 13.79 -12.21
N GLU A 25 -14.90 12.91 -13.09
CA GLU A 25 -16.24 12.35 -13.05
C GLU A 25 -16.18 10.89 -12.61
N ILE A 26 -16.83 10.59 -11.49
CA ILE A 26 -16.98 9.22 -10.96
C ILE A 26 -18.31 8.68 -11.47
N LYS A 27 -18.23 7.53 -12.18
CA LYS A 27 -19.39 6.93 -12.82
C LYS A 27 -19.39 5.41 -12.70
N LYS A 28 -20.55 4.86 -12.44
CA LYS A 28 -20.80 3.42 -12.49
C LYS A 28 -21.18 3.04 -13.92
N GLN A 29 -20.43 2.13 -14.52
CA GLN A 29 -20.65 1.68 -15.90
C GLN A 29 -20.02 0.32 -16.14
N ASP A 30 -20.40 -0.34 -17.23
CA ASP A 30 -19.75 -1.55 -17.68
C ASP A 30 -18.35 -1.27 -18.20
N ALA A 31 -17.36 -2.05 -17.75
CA ALA A 31 -15.99 -2.01 -18.20
C ALA A 31 -15.52 -3.38 -18.70
N LEU A 32 -14.73 -3.40 -19.76
CA LEU A 32 -14.14 -4.61 -20.33
C LEU A 32 -12.72 -4.81 -19.78
N ILE A 33 -12.60 -5.21 -18.51
CA ILE A 33 -11.29 -5.41 -17.87
C ILE A 33 -10.75 -6.80 -18.21
N THR A 34 -11.58 -7.82 -18.03
CA THR A 34 -11.20 -9.25 -18.16
C THR A 34 -11.64 -9.87 -19.46
N GLY A 35 -12.09 -9.06 -20.42
CA GLY A 35 -12.71 -9.52 -21.66
C GLY A 35 -14.22 -9.74 -21.56
N LYS A 36 -14.80 -9.57 -20.37
CA LYS A 36 -16.25 -9.55 -20.13
C LYS A 36 -16.67 -8.17 -19.65
N ALA A 37 -17.90 -7.78 -19.98
CA ALA A 37 -18.52 -6.58 -19.44
C ALA A 37 -18.87 -6.82 -17.98
N VAL A 38 -18.26 -6.04 -17.08
CA VAL A 38 -18.49 -6.10 -15.64
C VAL A 38 -18.78 -4.69 -15.16
N GLU A 39 -19.82 -4.56 -14.33
CA GLU A 39 -20.12 -3.29 -13.68
C GLU A 39 -18.95 -2.82 -12.82
N ALA A 40 -18.41 -1.66 -13.11
CA ALA A 40 -17.26 -1.07 -12.45
C ALA A 40 -17.51 0.40 -12.14
N ILE A 41 -16.67 0.98 -11.29
CA ILE A 41 -16.66 2.42 -11.01
C ILE A 41 -15.44 3.01 -11.69
N THR A 42 -15.69 3.87 -12.67
CA THR A 42 -14.64 4.52 -13.44
C THR A 42 -14.46 5.97 -13.01
N ILE A 43 -13.24 6.49 -13.18
CA ILE A 43 -12.97 7.91 -13.03
C ILE A 43 -12.54 8.44 -14.41
N ASN A 44 -13.32 9.37 -14.95
CA ASN A 44 -13.19 9.85 -16.33
C ASN A 44 -13.20 8.70 -17.36
N GLY A 45 -13.99 7.67 -17.10
CA GLY A 45 -14.16 6.50 -17.98
C GLY A 45 -13.03 5.48 -17.94
N GLY A 46 -11.98 5.68 -17.14
CA GLY A 46 -10.82 4.78 -17.01
C GLY A 46 -10.77 4.01 -15.67
N ILE A 47 -10.08 2.87 -15.70
CA ILE A 47 -9.58 2.11 -14.55
C ILE A 47 -8.13 1.71 -14.87
N PRO A 48 -7.13 2.23 -14.13
CA PRO A 48 -7.24 3.33 -13.18
C PRO A 48 -7.78 4.61 -13.83
N GLY A 49 -8.28 5.55 -13.02
CA GLY A 49 -8.56 6.91 -13.43
C GLY A 49 -7.29 7.65 -13.90
N PRO A 50 -7.41 8.91 -14.36
CA PRO A 50 -6.28 9.66 -14.93
C PRO A 50 -5.16 9.87 -13.90
N THR A 51 -3.91 9.89 -14.40
CA THR A 51 -2.77 10.34 -13.59
C THR A 51 -2.83 11.86 -13.42
N LEU A 52 -2.98 12.32 -12.19
CA LEU A 52 -2.90 13.74 -11.87
C LEU A 52 -1.43 14.14 -11.69
N ARG A 53 -0.98 15.15 -12.45
CA ARG A 53 0.41 15.64 -12.38
C ARG A 53 0.45 17.05 -11.84
N PHE A 54 1.09 17.22 -10.68
CA PHE A 54 1.26 18.48 -9.97
C PHE A 54 2.72 18.87 -9.89
N LYS A 55 2.96 20.11 -9.48
CA LYS A 55 4.28 20.62 -9.07
C LYS A 55 4.25 21.01 -7.60
N GLU A 56 5.35 20.83 -6.92
CA GLU A 56 5.50 21.33 -5.56
C GLU A 56 5.25 22.85 -5.51
N GLY A 57 4.47 23.29 -4.52
CA GLY A 57 4.08 24.70 -4.34
C GLY A 57 2.86 25.14 -5.17
N GLU A 58 2.34 24.29 -6.05
CA GLU A 58 1.15 24.56 -6.87
C GLU A 58 -0.11 24.61 -6.02
N ASP A 59 -0.98 25.61 -6.26
CA ASP A 59 -2.34 25.63 -5.74
C ASP A 59 -3.26 24.92 -6.74
N VAL A 60 -3.92 23.85 -6.29
CA VAL A 60 -4.77 23.02 -7.15
C VAL A 60 -6.24 23.14 -6.78
N VAL A 61 -7.10 23.05 -7.78
CA VAL A 61 -8.55 22.97 -7.66
C VAL A 61 -9.00 21.70 -8.37
N ILE A 62 -9.64 20.77 -7.65
CA ILE A 62 -10.11 19.51 -8.23
C ILE A 62 -11.61 19.42 -8.01
N ASN A 63 -12.37 19.45 -9.09
CA ASN A 63 -13.82 19.25 -9.06
C ASN A 63 -14.10 17.76 -9.24
N VAL A 64 -14.73 17.14 -8.27
CA VAL A 64 -15.12 15.74 -8.34
C VAL A 64 -16.63 15.67 -8.47
N LYS A 65 -17.10 15.30 -9.66
CA LYS A 65 -18.51 15.08 -9.95
C LYS A 65 -18.87 13.63 -9.68
N ASN A 66 -19.83 13.42 -8.81
CA ASN A 66 -20.45 12.12 -8.60
C ASN A 66 -21.63 11.96 -9.58
N SER A 67 -21.49 11.10 -10.57
CA SER A 67 -22.56 10.77 -11.53
C SER A 67 -23.25 9.42 -11.21
N MET A 68 -23.11 8.94 -9.96
CA MET A 68 -23.74 7.70 -9.48
C MET A 68 -24.98 8.01 -8.64
N ASP A 69 -25.81 6.98 -8.41
CA ASP A 69 -27.00 7.02 -7.53
C ASP A 69 -26.64 6.76 -6.05
N GLU A 70 -25.36 6.56 -5.75
CA GLU A 70 -24.83 6.35 -4.40
C GLU A 70 -23.80 7.40 -4.05
N GLN A 71 -23.60 7.63 -2.74
CA GLN A 71 -22.56 8.52 -2.24
C GLN A 71 -21.16 7.99 -2.58
N THR A 72 -20.23 8.91 -2.86
CA THR A 72 -18.82 8.62 -3.09
C THR A 72 -17.91 9.59 -2.35
N SER A 73 -16.62 9.38 -2.46
CA SER A 73 -15.58 10.27 -1.94
C SER A 73 -14.28 10.08 -2.72
N ILE A 74 -13.36 11.02 -2.59
CA ILE A 74 -11.96 10.83 -3.02
C ILE A 74 -11.05 11.22 -1.87
N HIS A 75 -10.24 10.26 -1.44
CA HIS A 75 -9.12 10.47 -0.55
C HIS A 75 -7.83 10.64 -1.37
N TRP A 76 -6.99 11.58 -0.96
CA TRP A 76 -5.71 11.91 -1.58
C TRP A 76 -4.59 11.23 -0.79
N HIS A 77 -4.35 9.98 -1.08
CA HIS A 77 -3.51 9.09 -0.29
C HIS A 77 -2.06 9.59 -0.20
N GLY A 78 -1.59 9.84 1.03
CA GLY A 78 -0.24 10.29 1.31
C GLY A 78 0.01 11.78 1.08
N ILE A 79 -1.01 12.58 0.73
CA ILE A 79 -0.89 14.01 0.52
C ILE A 79 -1.09 14.78 1.82
N LEU A 80 -0.15 15.69 2.11
CA LEU A 80 -0.24 16.64 3.22
C LEU A 80 -1.16 17.80 2.83
N LEU A 81 -2.33 17.89 3.48
CA LEU A 81 -3.37 18.88 3.17
C LEU A 81 -4.22 19.21 4.41
N ASP A 82 -5.09 20.22 4.30
CA ASP A 82 -6.07 20.50 5.35
C ASP A 82 -7.05 19.34 5.50
N GLY A 83 -7.31 18.88 6.73
CA GLY A 83 -8.17 17.73 7.02
C GLY A 83 -9.55 17.77 6.36
N LYS A 84 -10.16 18.95 6.21
CA LYS A 84 -11.45 19.12 5.50
C LYS A 84 -11.43 18.65 4.04
N PHE A 85 -10.24 18.46 3.44
CA PHE A 85 -10.04 17.98 2.08
C PHE A 85 -9.44 16.56 2.02
N ASP A 86 -9.28 15.88 3.16
CA ASP A 86 -8.77 14.52 3.23
C ASP A 86 -9.67 13.51 2.50
N GLY A 87 -10.98 13.79 2.46
CA GLY A 87 -11.93 13.05 1.65
C GLY A 87 -12.47 11.76 2.29
N VAL A 88 -12.36 11.62 3.60
CA VAL A 88 -12.94 10.49 4.35
C VAL A 88 -14.29 10.89 4.93
N PRO A 89 -15.41 10.28 4.51
CA PRO A 89 -16.74 10.58 5.06
C PRO A 89 -16.80 10.36 6.58
N GLY A 90 -17.31 11.36 7.30
CA GLY A 90 -17.44 11.33 8.75
C GLY A 90 -16.28 11.94 9.52
N LEU A 91 -15.16 12.29 8.87
CA LEU A 91 -14.01 12.94 9.49
C LEU A 91 -13.88 14.40 9.01
N ASN A 92 -13.34 15.29 9.86
CA ASN A 92 -13.08 16.70 9.54
C ASN A 92 -14.31 17.44 8.95
N GLY A 93 -15.52 17.03 9.29
CA GLY A 93 -16.76 17.61 8.76
C GLY A 93 -17.06 17.30 7.30
N PHE A 94 -16.32 16.37 6.66
CA PHE A 94 -16.61 15.93 5.30
C PHE A 94 -17.69 14.84 5.32
N HIS A 95 -18.80 15.06 4.60
CA HIS A 95 -19.95 14.14 4.58
C HIS A 95 -19.97 13.22 3.35
N GLY A 96 -18.92 13.26 2.51
CA GLY A 96 -18.92 12.58 1.21
C GLY A 96 -19.54 13.44 0.10
N ILE A 97 -19.52 12.92 -1.12
CA ILE A 97 -20.07 13.55 -2.31
C ILE A 97 -21.40 12.89 -2.62
N ALA A 98 -22.50 13.61 -2.40
CA ALA A 98 -23.85 13.10 -2.61
C ALA A 98 -24.09 12.69 -4.08
N PRO A 99 -25.06 11.80 -4.38
CA PRO A 99 -25.45 11.46 -5.74
C PRO A 99 -25.70 12.70 -6.60
N HIS A 100 -25.20 12.70 -7.84
CA HIS A 100 -25.39 13.74 -8.86
C HIS A 100 -24.93 15.15 -8.44
N THR A 101 -24.01 15.25 -7.45
CA THR A 101 -23.42 16.52 -7.02
C THR A 101 -21.94 16.60 -7.36
N THR A 102 -21.37 17.80 -7.22
CA THR A 102 -19.94 18.05 -7.38
C THR A 102 -19.38 18.61 -6.08
N PHE A 103 -18.24 18.06 -5.64
CA PHE A 103 -17.45 18.62 -4.55
C PHE A 103 -16.14 19.16 -5.09
N THR A 104 -15.71 20.32 -4.60
CA THR A 104 -14.46 20.98 -5.03
C THR A 104 -13.42 20.93 -3.93
N TYR A 105 -12.34 20.20 -4.18
CA TYR A 105 -11.15 20.17 -3.35
C TYR A 105 -10.23 21.33 -3.73
N LYS A 106 -9.66 22.01 -2.74
CA LYS A 106 -8.75 23.15 -2.94
C LYS A 106 -7.63 23.06 -1.92
N PHE A 107 -6.41 22.78 -2.38
CA PHE A 107 -5.26 22.69 -1.49
C PHE A 107 -3.97 23.04 -2.21
N LYS A 108 -2.94 23.33 -1.43
CA LYS A 108 -1.60 23.59 -1.92
C LYS A 108 -0.77 22.32 -1.84
N ILE A 109 -0.04 22.02 -2.91
CA ILE A 109 0.91 20.91 -2.94
C ILE A 109 2.15 21.28 -2.12
N ARG A 110 2.45 20.52 -1.06
CA ARG A 110 3.53 20.80 -0.10
C ARG A 110 4.70 19.82 -0.16
N GLN A 111 4.69 18.91 -1.13
CA GLN A 111 5.61 17.77 -1.23
C GLN A 111 5.83 17.34 -2.67
N THR A 112 6.87 16.55 -2.92
CA THR A 112 7.10 15.84 -4.19
C THR A 112 6.89 14.36 -4.01
N GLY A 113 6.88 13.60 -5.12
CA GLY A 113 6.85 12.13 -5.10
C GLY A 113 5.68 11.51 -5.83
N THR A 114 5.54 10.20 -5.64
CA THR A 114 4.49 9.37 -6.23
C THR A 114 3.47 9.00 -5.17
N TYR A 115 2.21 9.27 -5.47
CA TYR A 115 1.05 9.05 -4.61
C TYR A 115 -0.11 8.52 -5.44
N TRP A 116 -1.28 8.40 -4.83
CA TRP A 116 -2.47 7.96 -5.53
C TRP A 116 -3.74 8.55 -4.89
N TYR A 117 -4.88 8.33 -5.51
CA TYR A 117 -6.17 8.72 -4.97
C TYR A 117 -7.18 7.60 -5.16
N HIS A 118 -8.12 7.46 -4.23
CA HIS A 118 -9.13 6.42 -4.28
C HIS A 118 -10.39 6.81 -3.51
N SER A 119 -11.48 6.10 -3.77
CA SER A 119 -12.70 6.26 -2.97
C SER A 119 -12.50 5.70 -1.56
N HIS A 120 -12.94 6.45 -0.58
CA HIS A 120 -13.02 6.00 0.83
C HIS A 120 -14.49 5.73 1.23
N SER A 121 -15.35 5.43 0.25
CA SER A 121 -16.78 5.13 0.44
C SER A 121 -17.05 3.67 0.10
N ASN A 122 -17.65 2.94 1.05
CA ASN A 122 -18.02 1.53 0.88
C ASN A 122 -16.86 0.67 0.37
N LEU A 123 -17.12 -0.19 -0.62
CA LEU A 123 -16.10 -1.03 -1.29
C LEU A 123 -15.83 -0.54 -2.73
N GLN A 124 -15.96 0.77 -2.98
CA GLN A 124 -15.85 1.34 -4.32
C GLN A 124 -14.43 1.24 -4.90
N GLU A 125 -13.39 1.24 -4.04
CA GLU A 125 -12.01 1.02 -4.43
C GLU A 125 -11.85 -0.32 -5.17
N ALA A 126 -12.40 -1.42 -4.63
CA ALA A 126 -12.38 -2.73 -5.26
C ALA A 126 -13.15 -2.80 -6.60
N ARG A 127 -13.91 -1.76 -6.93
CA ARG A 127 -14.67 -1.61 -8.18
C ARG A 127 -13.96 -0.75 -9.21
N GLY A 128 -12.79 -0.18 -8.90
CA GLY A 128 -12.00 0.61 -9.83
C GLY A 128 -11.93 2.13 -9.53
N ALA A 129 -12.49 2.58 -8.40
CA ALA A 129 -12.51 3.99 -8.03
C ALA A 129 -11.15 4.46 -7.47
N TYR A 130 -10.09 4.43 -8.28
CA TYR A 130 -8.74 4.86 -7.93
C TYR A 130 -7.97 5.39 -9.13
N GLY A 131 -6.91 6.15 -8.87
CA GLY A 131 -5.97 6.64 -9.89
C GLY A 131 -4.68 7.15 -9.25
N SER A 132 -3.73 7.59 -10.05
CA SER A 132 -2.38 7.95 -9.60
C SER A 132 -2.16 9.44 -9.50
N ILE A 133 -1.23 9.85 -8.61
CA ILE A 133 -0.74 11.22 -8.45
C ILE A 133 0.78 11.22 -8.60
N VAL A 134 1.28 12.12 -9.41
CA VAL A 134 2.71 12.40 -9.54
C VAL A 134 2.94 13.87 -9.22
N ILE A 135 3.77 14.14 -8.23
CA ILE A 135 4.18 15.50 -7.88
C ILE A 135 5.64 15.65 -8.27
N GLU A 136 5.86 16.43 -9.31
CA GLU A 136 7.19 16.60 -9.88
C GLU A 136 8.01 17.61 -9.08
N PRO A 137 9.30 17.34 -8.82
CA PRO A 137 10.22 18.37 -8.37
C PRO A 137 10.43 19.41 -9.47
N SER A 138 10.96 20.57 -9.12
CA SER A 138 11.23 21.65 -10.07
C SER A 138 12.16 21.25 -11.23
N GLU A 139 12.99 20.23 -11.03
CA GLU A 139 13.91 19.69 -12.06
C GLU A 139 13.80 18.16 -12.15
N THR A 140 13.40 17.64 -13.30
CA THR A 140 13.39 16.20 -13.59
C THR A 140 14.66 15.81 -14.35
N LYS A 141 15.34 14.73 -13.91
CA LYS A 141 16.62 14.25 -14.50
C LYS A 141 16.53 12.82 -15.08
N THR A 142 15.38 12.40 -15.58
CA THR A 142 15.19 11.09 -16.21
C THR A 142 14.74 11.25 -17.65
N ASP A 143 15.15 10.33 -18.52
CA ASP A 143 14.80 10.37 -19.95
C ASP A 143 13.36 9.92 -20.17
N ARG A 144 12.87 9.01 -19.31
CA ARG A 144 11.52 8.46 -19.30
C ARG A 144 10.97 8.38 -17.89
N ASP A 145 9.64 8.54 -17.77
CA ASP A 145 8.92 8.50 -16.50
C ASP A 145 7.55 7.83 -16.72
N TYR A 146 7.37 6.62 -16.16
CA TYR A 146 6.16 5.82 -16.32
C TYR A 146 5.57 5.46 -14.96
N VAL A 147 4.25 5.56 -14.85
CA VAL A 147 3.50 5.14 -13.67
C VAL A 147 3.01 3.71 -13.88
N ILE A 148 3.25 2.87 -12.89
CA ILE A 148 2.86 1.46 -12.84
C ILE A 148 1.86 1.30 -11.69
N VAL A 149 0.58 1.31 -11.99
CA VAL A 149 -0.48 1.03 -11.01
C VAL A 149 -0.74 -0.47 -11.02
N LEU A 150 -0.30 -1.15 -9.97
CA LEU A 150 -0.67 -2.53 -9.69
C LEU A 150 -2.05 -2.53 -9.03
N SER A 151 -2.91 -3.44 -9.42
CA SER A 151 -4.22 -3.60 -8.80
C SER A 151 -4.75 -5.02 -8.95
N ASP A 152 -5.75 -5.35 -8.17
CA ASP A 152 -6.54 -6.56 -8.28
C ASP A 152 -7.97 -6.23 -8.68
N PHE A 153 -8.63 -7.16 -9.35
CA PHE A 153 -10.01 -7.00 -9.78
C PHE A 153 -10.76 -8.33 -9.73
N SER A 154 -12.00 -8.29 -9.27
CA SER A 154 -12.91 -9.45 -9.29
C SER A 154 -14.16 -9.12 -10.11
N GLU A 155 -14.61 -10.10 -10.92
CA GLU A 155 -15.92 -10.03 -11.58
C GLU A 155 -17.08 -10.16 -10.56
N GLU A 156 -16.80 -10.70 -9.38
CA GLU A 156 -17.77 -10.82 -8.29
C GLU A 156 -17.92 -9.51 -7.53
N ASN A 157 -19.16 -9.20 -7.13
CA ASN A 157 -19.45 -7.98 -6.36
C ASN A 157 -18.71 -8.02 -5.00
N PRO A 158 -17.94 -7.00 -4.62
CA PRO A 158 -17.15 -7.01 -3.39
C PRO A 158 -18.01 -7.13 -2.11
N ASN A 159 -19.25 -6.67 -2.11
CA ASN A 159 -20.17 -6.92 -0.99
C ASN A 159 -20.52 -8.40 -0.86
N LYS A 160 -20.66 -9.11 -1.98
CA LYS A 160 -20.89 -10.56 -1.95
C LYS A 160 -19.64 -11.28 -1.46
N ILE A 161 -18.45 -10.86 -1.90
CA ILE A 161 -17.17 -11.39 -1.40
C ILE A 161 -17.10 -11.23 0.12
N LEU A 162 -17.34 -10.02 0.64
CA LEU A 162 -17.33 -9.75 2.07
C LEU A 162 -18.37 -10.58 2.84
N ASN A 163 -19.56 -10.75 2.28
CA ASN A 163 -20.60 -11.56 2.92
C ASN A 163 -20.23 -13.04 2.97
N ASN A 164 -19.63 -13.58 1.92
CA ASN A 164 -19.15 -14.96 1.90
C ASN A 164 -18.03 -15.19 2.93
N LEU A 165 -17.09 -14.26 3.06
CA LEU A 165 -16.03 -14.30 4.09
C LEU A 165 -16.59 -14.23 5.51
N LYS A 166 -17.67 -13.46 5.75
CA LYS A 166 -18.37 -13.44 7.05
C LYS A 166 -19.07 -14.76 7.39
N ILE A 167 -19.43 -15.54 6.40
CA ILE A 167 -20.03 -16.88 6.59
C ILE A 167 -18.93 -17.94 6.78
N ASP A 168 -17.90 -17.90 5.95
CA ASP A 168 -16.71 -18.76 6.00
C ASP A 168 -15.49 -17.95 5.58
N SER A 169 -14.61 -17.61 6.53
CA SER A 169 -13.40 -16.83 6.28
C SER A 169 -12.47 -17.48 5.25
N GLY A 170 -12.51 -18.77 5.13
CA GLY A 170 -11.74 -19.51 4.12
C GLY A 170 -12.49 -19.78 2.82
N TYR A 171 -13.63 -19.12 2.56
CA TYR A 171 -14.47 -19.36 1.38
C TYR A 171 -13.70 -19.23 0.06
N TYR A 172 -12.82 -18.25 -0.04
CA TYR A 172 -12.01 -17.96 -1.23
C TYR A 172 -10.59 -18.53 -1.16
N ASN A 173 -10.21 -19.23 -0.08
CA ASN A 173 -8.94 -19.92 -0.02
C ASN A 173 -9.02 -21.26 -0.77
N TYR A 174 -8.88 -21.21 -2.10
CA TYR A 174 -8.82 -22.40 -2.96
C TYR A 174 -7.53 -23.20 -2.81
N ASN A 175 -6.67 -22.74 -1.94
CA ASN A 175 -5.36 -23.29 -1.69
C ASN A 175 -5.29 -24.11 -0.39
N LYS A 176 -6.40 -24.33 0.30
CA LYS A 176 -6.45 -25.11 1.54
C LYS A 176 -5.77 -26.46 1.39
N ARG A 177 -5.13 -26.90 2.46
CA ARG A 177 -4.54 -28.23 2.53
C ARG A 177 -5.59 -29.31 2.34
N THR A 178 -5.25 -30.31 1.54
CA THR A 178 -6.10 -31.46 1.23
C THR A 178 -5.34 -32.74 1.50
N ILE A 179 -6.04 -33.88 1.47
CA ILE A 179 -5.40 -35.19 1.58
C ILE A 179 -4.39 -35.44 0.44
N PHE A 180 -4.62 -34.86 -0.74
CA PHE A 180 -3.67 -34.97 -1.86
C PHE A 180 -2.39 -34.18 -1.58
N THR A 181 -2.50 -32.94 -1.06
CA THR A 181 -1.33 -32.16 -0.67
C THR A 181 -0.57 -32.82 0.48
N PHE A 182 -1.24 -33.51 1.40
CA PHE A 182 -0.58 -34.30 2.43
C PHE A 182 0.35 -35.37 1.84
N PHE A 183 -0.12 -36.15 0.87
CA PHE A 183 0.72 -37.16 0.22
C PHE A 183 1.87 -36.57 -0.59
N GLU A 184 1.67 -35.40 -1.22
CA GLU A 184 2.75 -34.68 -1.89
C GLU A 184 3.80 -34.19 -0.90
N ASP A 185 3.38 -33.65 0.24
CA ASP A 185 4.27 -33.21 1.31
C ASP A 185 5.01 -34.37 1.95
N VAL A 186 4.37 -35.53 2.12
CA VAL A 186 5.03 -36.75 2.60
C VAL A 186 6.16 -37.20 1.65
N LYS A 187 5.96 -37.07 0.34
CA LYS A 187 7.01 -37.37 -0.65
C LYS A 187 8.20 -36.43 -0.54
N LYS A 188 7.96 -35.16 -0.19
CA LYS A 188 9.01 -34.13 -0.09
C LYS A 188 9.73 -34.17 1.26
N ASN A 189 8.99 -34.29 2.34
CA ASN A 189 9.46 -34.02 3.70
C ASN A 189 9.51 -35.28 4.59
N GLY A 190 8.97 -36.41 4.11
CA GLY A 190 8.78 -37.64 4.88
C GLY A 190 7.53 -37.62 5.77
N PHE A 191 7.04 -38.81 6.11
CA PHE A 191 5.77 -38.97 6.83
C PHE A 191 5.75 -38.29 8.21
N ILE A 192 6.78 -38.51 9.04
CA ILE A 192 6.80 -38.01 10.42
C ILE A 192 6.79 -36.48 10.46
N ALA A 193 7.61 -35.81 9.63
CA ALA A 193 7.69 -34.36 9.57
C ALA A 193 6.38 -33.75 9.06
N THR A 194 5.80 -34.34 8.01
CA THR A 194 4.52 -33.90 7.46
C THR A 194 3.38 -34.06 8.46
N TRP A 195 3.27 -35.25 9.09
CA TRP A 195 2.24 -35.51 10.10
C TRP A 195 2.32 -34.53 11.26
N ARG A 196 3.55 -34.27 11.79
CA ARG A 196 3.77 -33.30 12.85
C ARG A 196 3.31 -31.92 12.42
N ASN A 197 3.73 -31.45 11.26
CA ASN A 197 3.35 -30.14 10.73
C ASN A 197 1.83 -29.98 10.57
N TYR A 198 1.14 -30.97 10.00
CA TYR A 198 -0.32 -30.93 9.83
C TYR A 198 -1.06 -30.95 11.18
N ARG A 199 -0.57 -31.76 12.13
CA ARG A 199 -1.11 -31.80 13.50
C ARG A 199 -0.97 -30.45 14.19
N ASP A 200 0.22 -29.84 14.13
CA ASP A 200 0.54 -28.60 14.84
C ASP A 200 -0.31 -27.45 14.32
N TRP A 201 -0.42 -27.27 13.02
CA TRP A 201 -1.33 -26.32 12.40
C TRP A 201 -2.81 -26.60 12.71
N GLY A 202 -3.21 -27.86 12.71
CA GLY A 202 -4.56 -28.28 13.07
C GLY A 202 -4.91 -27.98 14.53
N GLN A 203 -3.98 -28.18 15.45
CA GLN A 203 -4.15 -27.82 16.87
C GLN A 203 -4.35 -26.32 17.08
N MET A 204 -3.64 -25.47 16.33
CA MET A 204 -3.81 -24.02 16.33
C MET A 204 -5.11 -23.57 15.62
N ARG A 205 -5.82 -24.47 14.94
CA ARG A 205 -6.97 -24.14 14.07
C ARG A 205 -6.64 -23.11 13.01
N MET A 206 -5.43 -23.17 12.48
CA MET A 206 -4.88 -22.25 11.50
C MET A 206 -4.52 -22.99 10.22
N ASP A 207 -4.57 -22.33 9.08
CA ASP A 207 -4.12 -22.88 7.79
C ASP A 207 -2.87 -22.10 7.30
N PRO A 208 -1.72 -22.77 7.12
CA PRO A 208 -0.50 -22.08 6.68
C PRO A 208 -0.61 -21.52 5.25
N THR A 209 -1.67 -21.82 4.53
CA THR A 209 -1.93 -21.28 3.19
C THR A 209 -2.72 -19.99 3.21
N ASP A 210 -3.09 -19.49 4.40
CA ASP A 210 -3.92 -18.31 4.60
C ASP A 210 -3.08 -17.02 4.53
N LEU A 211 -2.49 -16.78 3.34
CA LEU A 211 -1.67 -15.61 3.04
C LEU A 211 -2.50 -14.46 2.45
N SER A 212 -3.69 -14.77 1.92
CA SER A 212 -4.61 -13.85 1.29
C SER A 212 -6.03 -14.36 1.47
N ASP A 213 -6.94 -13.49 1.92
CA ASP A 213 -8.36 -13.85 2.13
C ASP A 213 -9.07 -14.25 0.84
N VAL A 214 -8.68 -13.63 -0.26
CA VAL A 214 -9.28 -13.87 -1.57
C VAL A 214 -8.17 -14.22 -2.56
N THR A 215 -8.20 -15.44 -3.02
CA THR A 215 -7.31 -15.92 -4.09
C THR A 215 -7.99 -15.79 -5.45
N ARG A 216 -7.22 -15.83 -6.54
CA ARG A 216 -7.73 -15.80 -7.92
C ARG A 216 -8.39 -14.49 -8.34
N TYR A 217 -7.89 -13.36 -7.87
CA TYR A 217 -8.15 -12.09 -8.53
C TYR A 217 -7.56 -12.05 -9.95
N HIS A 218 -8.10 -11.17 -10.78
CA HIS A 218 -7.39 -10.71 -11.98
C HIS A 218 -6.40 -9.64 -11.56
N PHE A 219 -5.12 -9.90 -11.74
CA PHE A 219 -4.05 -8.97 -11.38
C PHE A 219 -3.72 -8.08 -12.57
N LEU A 220 -3.65 -6.77 -12.33
CA LEU A 220 -3.59 -5.77 -13.39
C LEU A 220 -2.36 -4.87 -13.26
N ILE A 221 -1.82 -4.46 -14.41
CA ILE A 221 -0.94 -3.27 -14.53
C ILE A 221 -1.68 -2.23 -15.35
N ASN A 222 -1.91 -1.06 -14.78
CA ASN A 222 -2.60 0.06 -15.44
C ASN A 222 -3.92 -0.38 -16.11
N GLY A 223 -4.71 -1.19 -15.38
CA GLY A 223 -6.01 -1.70 -15.83
C GLY A 223 -5.94 -2.83 -16.88
N LYS A 224 -4.76 -3.31 -17.21
CA LYS A 224 -4.56 -4.40 -18.19
C LYS A 224 -4.19 -5.70 -17.50
N THR A 225 -4.82 -6.80 -17.92
CA THR A 225 -4.47 -8.16 -17.49
C THR A 225 -3.10 -8.58 -18.03
N ALA A 226 -2.56 -9.67 -17.50
CA ALA A 226 -1.29 -10.23 -17.95
C ALA A 226 -1.28 -10.55 -19.47
N ASP A 227 -2.41 -11.01 -20.03
CA ASP A 227 -2.55 -11.32 -21.46
C ASP A 227 -2.59 -10.05 -22.32
N GLN A 228 -3.22 -8.98 -21.82
CA GLN A 228 -3.26 -7.68 -22.50
C GLN A 228 -1.91 -6.95 -22.47
N ASN A 229 -1.04 -7.31 -21.52
CA ASN A 229 0.36 -6.90 -21.43
C ASN A 229 0.59 -5.40 -21.63
N TRP A 230 0.43 -4.60 -20.60
CA TRP A 230 0.80 -3.19 -20.64
C TRP A 230 2.25 -3.02 -21.12
N SER A 231 2.50 -2.09 -22.04
CA SER A 231 3.82 -1.96 -22.66
C SER A 231 4.20 -0.50 -22.86
N GLU A 232 5.45 -0.18 -22.51
CA GLU A 232 6.11 1.10 -22.74
C GLU A 232 7.50 0.92 -23.33
N ILE A 233 8.06 2.01 -23.88
CA ILE A 233 9.31 1.94 -24.64
C ILE A 233 10.46 2.65 -23.94
N PHE A 234 11.69 2.17 -24.21
CA PHE A 234 12.93 2.83 -23.83
C PHE A 234 13.93 2.81 -24.99
N LYS A 235 14.97 3.61 -24.92
CA LYS A 235 16.18 3.47 -25.76
C LYS A 235 17.33 2.96 -24.90
N LYS A 236 18.19 2.15 -25.48
CA LYS A 236 19.40 1.64 -24.82
C LYS A 236 20.20 2.76 -24.15
N GLY A 237 20.47 2.60 -22.85
CA GLY A 237 21.22 3.56 -22.05
C GLY A 237 20.40 4.71 -21.48
N GLU A 238 19.12 4.86 -21.82
CA GLU A 238 18.22 5.82 -21.17
C GLU A 238 18.03 5.48 -19.68
N ARG A 239 17.83 6.52 -18.88
CA ARG A 239 17.42 6.42 -17.49
C ARG A 239 15.89 6.44 -17.44
N VAL A 240 15.31 5.29 -17.15
CA VAL A 240 13.86 5.09 -17.10
C VAL A 240 13.42 5.06 -15.64
N LYS A 241 12.57 6.01 -15.24
CA LYS A 241 11.91 6.00 -13.94
C LYS A 241 10.60 5.22 -14.05
N LEU A 242 10.44 4.21 -13.20
CA LEU A 242 9.16 3.54 -12.98
C LEU A 242 8.64 3.90 -11.60
N ARG A 243 7.38 4.33 -11.54
CA ARG A 243 6.67 4.73 -10.33
C ARG A 243 5.64 3.67 -9.99
N PHE A 244 5.98 2.78 -9.08
CA PHE A 244 5.09 1.71 -8.64
C PHE A 244 4.12 2.19 -7.58
N ILE A 245 2.85 1.89 -7.77
CA ILE A 245 1.75 2.14 -6.82
C ILE A 245 1.00 0.82 -6.69
N ASN A 246 0.79 0.32 -5.48
CA ASN A 246 -0.11 -0.80 -5.27
C ASN A 246 -1.49 -0.28 -4.85
N ALA A 247 -2.40 -0.15 -5.79
CA ALA A 247 -3.79 0.26 -5.60
C ALA A 247 -4.76 -0.94 -5.57
N SER A 248 -4.28 -2.10 -5.13
CA SER A 248 -5.12 -3.29 -4.94
C SER A 248 -6.06 -3.13 -3.75
N ALA A 249 -7.21 -3.77 -3.79
CA ALA A 249 -8.08 -3.87 -2.62
C ALA A 249 -7.51 -4.83 -1.56
N MET A 250 -6.87 -5.94 -1.99
CA MET A 250 -6.43 -7.00 -1.06
C MET A 250 -5.04 -7.57 -1.36
N THR A 251 -4.45 -7.32 -2.55
CA THR A 251 -3.29 -8.07 -3.00
C THR A 251 -1.96 -7.38 -2.68
N ILE A 252 -1.07 -8.09 -2.00
CA ILE A 252 0.34 -7.75 -1.86
C ILE A 252 1.10 -8.43 -3.00
N PHE A 253 2.05 -7.71 -3.62
CA PHE A 253 2.83 -8.24 -4.74
C PHE A 253 4.32 -8.35 -4.41
N ASP A 254 4.95 -9.37 -4.97
CA ASP A 254 6.39 -9.46 -5.13
C ASP A 254 6.74 -9.09 -6.58
N VAL A 255 7.48 -7.99 -6.75
CA VAL A 255 7.75 -7.39 -8.06
C VAL A 255 9.21 -7.58 -8.44
N SER A 256 9.45 -8.04 -9.67
CA SER A 256 10.77 -8.18 -10.27
C SER A 256 10.78 -7.75 -11.73
N ILE A 257 11.97 -7.41 -12.24
CA ILE A 257 12.21 -7.17 -13.66
C ILE A 257 13.44 -7.99 -14.05
N PRO A 258 13.28 -9.27 -14.43
CA PRO A 258 14.40 -10.15 -14.69
C PRO A 258 15.41 -9.58 -15.68
N GLY A 259 16.67 -9.60 -15.28
CA GLY A 259 17.77 -9.04 -16.08
C GLY A 259 18.03 -7.54 -15.88
N LEU A 260 17.27 -6.85 -15.02
CA LEU A 260 17.51 -5.46 -14.62
C LEU A 260 17.56 -5.32 -13.11
N LYS A 261 18.59 -4.64 -12.60
CA LYS A 261 18.59 -4.18 -11.20
C LYS A 261 17.85 -2.87 -11.08
N MET A 262 16.91 -2.82 -10.15
CA MET A 262 16.15 -1.63 -9.82
C MET A 262 16.92 -0.78 -8.81
N LYS A 263 17.12 0.51 -9.12
CA LYS A 263 17.66 1.48 -8.17
C LYS A 263 16.51 2.26 -7.55
N PHE A 264 16.16 1.92 -6.33
CA PHE A 264 15.11 2.58 -5.54
C PHE A 264 15.58 3.95 -5.12
N VAL A 265 14.76 4.97 -5.31
CA VAL A 265 15.05 6.37 -5.02
C VAL A 265 13.99 7.06 -4.16
N GLU A 266 12.77 6.52 -4.13
CA GLU A 266 11.68 6.99 -3.29
C GLU A 266 10.89 5.80 -2.73
N ALA A 267 10.35 5.96 -1.52
CA ALA A 267 9.40 5.04 -0.88
C ALA A 267 8.28 5.89 -0.27
N ASP A 268 7.01 5.57 -0.55
CA ASP A 268 5.84 6.37 -0.18
C ASP A 268 5.99 7.85 -0.53
N GLY A 269 6.45 8.12 -1.76
CA GLY A 269 6.68 9.47 -2.26
C GLY A 269 7.82 10.23 -1.57
N GLN A 270 8.51 9.63 -0.60
CA GLN A 270 9.58 10.26 0.15
C GLN A 270 10.96 9.82 -0.36
N PRO A 271 11.89 10.76 -0.60
CA PRO A 271 13.20 10.43 -1.16
C PRO A 271 14.05 9.63 -0.17
N ILE A 272 14.65 8.56 -0.69
CA ILE A 272 15.58 7.69 0.05
C ILE A 272 16.98 7.74 -0.57
N LYS A 273 18.00 7.38 0.20
CA LYS A 273 19.32 7.11 -0.35
C LYS A 273 19.22 5.96 -1.34
N PRO A 274 19.74 6.12 -2.56
CA PRO A 274 19.57 5.11 -3.60
C PRO A 274 20.10 3.74 -3.18
N VAL A 275 19.23 2.73 -3.23
CA VAL A 275 19.56 1.33 -2.97
C VAL A 275 19.22 0.47 -4.17
N LYS A 276 20.04 -0.56 -4.47
CA LYS A 276 19.81 -1.48 -5.59
C LYS A 276 19.29 -2.81 -5.08
N ALA A 277 18.23 -3.31 -5.70
CA ALA A 277 17.72 -4.66 -5.48
C ALA A 277 17.23 -5.27 -6.81
N ASP A 278 17.05 -6.58 -6.81
CA ASP A 278 16.54 -7.34 -7.96
C ASP A 278 15.03 -7.51 -7.91
N GLU A 279 14.46 -7.46 -6.70
CA GLU A 279 13.03 -7.57 -6.46
C GLU A 279 12.62 -6.83 -5.18
N PHE A 280 11.32 -6.61 -5.01
CA PHE A 280 10.75 -6.00 -3.81
C PHE A 280 9.31 -6.46 -3.59
N ARG A 281 8.90 -6.47 -2.32
CA ARG A 281 7.49 -6.62 -1.93
C ARG A 281 6.86 -5.26 -1.81
N ILE A 282 5.63 -5.12 -2.32
CA ILE A 282 4.86 -3.90 -2.22
C ILE A 282 3.49 -4.21 -1.61
N GLY A 283 3.24 -3.68 -0.42
CA GLY A 283 1.96 -3.77 0.27
C GLY A 283 0.90 -2.92 -0.40
N VAL A 284 -0.36 -3.21 -0.10
CA VAL A 284 -1.45 -2.34 -0.54
C VAL A 284 -1.20 -0.93 -0.04
N ALA A 285 -1.37 0.05 -0.89
CA ALA A 285 -1.16 1.49 -0.69
C ALA A 285 0.29 1.97 -0.56
N GLU A 286 1.29 1.10 -0.60
CA GLU A 286 2.67 1.54 -0.70
C GLU A 286 3.02 2.04 -2.10
N THR A 287 4.02 2.91 -2.18
CA THR A 287 4.61 3.34 -3.45
C THR A 287 6.13 3.24 -3.42
N TYR A 288 6.72 2.89 -4.58
CA TYR A 288 8.17 2.87 -4.77
C TYR A 288 8.56 3.41 -6.14
N ASP A 289 9.51 4.34 -6.17
CA ASP A 289 10.07 4.85 -7.41
C ASP A 289 11.45 4.24 -7.65
N VAL A 290 11.63 3.67 -8.83
CA VAL A 290 12.89 3.04 -9.23
C VAL A 290 13.44 3.64 -10.52
N ILE A 291 14.74 3.70 -10.63
CA ILE A 291 15.44 4.06 -11.87
C ILE A 291 16.09 2.82 -12.45
N LEU A 292 15.80 2.56 -13.71
CA LEU A 292 16.42 1.52 -14.54
C LEU A 292 17.35 2.15 -15.57
N GLU A 293 18.39 1.41 -15.95
CA GLU A 293 19.31 1.77 -17.03
C GLU A 293 19.50 0.56 -17.96
N PRO A 294 18.51 0.24 -18.83
CA PRO A 294 18.61 -0.90 -19.74
C PRO A 294 19.78 -0.73 -20.71
N LYS A 295 20.69 -1.71 -20.74
CA LYS A 295 21.90 -1.66 -21.58
C LYS A 295 21.83 -2.51 -22.83
N ASP A 296 20.79 -3.33 -22.95
CA ASP A 296 20.56 -4.22 -24.07
C ASP A 296 19.34 -3.75 -24.88
N ASP A 297 19.31 -4.08 -26.17
CA ASP A 297 18.20 -3.82 -27.08
C ASP A 297 17.20 -4.99 -27.07
N LYS A 298 16.72 -5.38 -25.90
CA LYS A 298 15.75 -6.46 -25.69
C LYS A 298 14.57 -6.00 -24.84
N ALA A 299 13.43 -6.68 -24.92
CA ALA A 299 12.30 -6.42 -24.06
C ALA A 299 12.50 -7.06 -22.68
N TYR A 300 12.06 -6.36 -21.64
CA TYR A 300 12.08 -6.81 -20.25
C TYR A 300 10.66 -6.93 -19.73
N THR A 301 10.38 -7.98 -18.97
CA THR A 301 9.08 -8.17 -18.33
C THR A 301 9.08 -7.53 -16.96
N ILE A 302 8.11 -6.65 -16.70
CA ILE A 302 7.73 -6.23 -15.36
C ILE A 302 6.79 -7.32 -14.84
N PHE A 303 7.20 -8.03 -13.80
CA PHE A 303 6.51 -9.21 -13.29
C PHE A 303 6.15 -9.02 -11.83
N ALA A 304 4.86 -8.96 -11.53
CA ALA A 304 4.32 -8.77 -10.19
C ALA A 304 3.50 -10.00 -9.79
N GLU A 305 4.09 -10.89 -9.02
CA GLU A 305 3.40 -12.08 -8.50
C GLU A 305 2.61 -11.73 -7.24
N SER A 306 1.36 -12.24 -7.14
CA SER A 306 0.64 -12.20 -5.87
C SER A 306 1.38 -13.00 -4.80
N ILE A 307 1.31 -12.55 -3.53
CA ILE A 307 2.04 -13.19 -2.44
C ILE A 307 1.65 -14.66 -2.22
N ASP A 308 0.40 -14.99 -2.51
CA ASP A 308 -0.15 -16.36 -2.44
C ASP A 308 0.19 -17.22 -3.66
N ARG A 309 0.88 -16.64 -4.66
CA ARG A 309 1.28 -17.33 -5.90
C ARG A 309 0.11 -17.89 -6.70
N THR A 310 -1.06 -17.26 -6.65
CA THR A 310 -2.23 -17.68 -7.44
C THR A 310 -2.27 -17.06 -8.83
N GLY A 311 -1.46 -16.01 -9.06
CA GLY A 311 -1.32 -15.36 -10.35
C GLY A 311 -0.34 -14.20 -10.32
N TYR A 312 -0.31 -13.45 -11.41
CA TYR A 312 0.60 -12.32 -11.57
C TYR A 312 0.01 -11.24 -12.47
N ALA A 313 0.43 -10.00 -12.26
CA ALA A 313 0.29 -8.91 -13.22
C ALA A 313 1.56 -8.82 -14.06
N ARG A 314 1.42 -8.43 -15.33
CA ARG A 314 2.53 -8.35 -16.28
C ARG A 314 2.50 -7.06 -17.07
N GLY A 315 3.70 -6.48 -17.24
CA GLY A 315 3.97 -5.42 -18.19
C GLY A 315 5.25 -5.66 -18.96
N THR A 316 5.47 -4.90 -20.00
CA THR A 316 6.69 -4.97 -20.82
C THR A 316 7.33 -3.59 -20.94
N LEU A 317 8.64 -3.54 -20.71
CA LEU A 317 9.49 -2.42 -21.07
C LEU A 317 10.34 -2.83 -22.28
N ALA A 318 10.12 -2.22 -23.45
CA ALA A 318 10.67 -2.69 -24.71
C ALA A 318 11.44 -1.59 -25.47
N PRO A 319 12.48 -1.92 -26.28
CA PRO A 319 13.17 -0.93 -27.11
C PRO A 319 12.33 -0.37 -28.25
N ARG A 320 11.25 -1.06 -28.63
CA ARG A 320 10.25 -0.66 -29.64
C ARG A 320 8.92 -1.34 -29.40
N GLN A 321 7.86 -0.76 -29.93
CA GLN A 321 6.51 -1.33 -29.84
C GLN A 321 6.42 -2.73 -30.47
N GLY A 322 5.49 -3.55 -29.95
CA GLY A 322 5.21 -4.89 -30.45
C GLY A 322 6.14 -5.98 -29.96
N LEU A 323 7.19 -5.64 -29.19
CA LEU A 323 8.00 -6.63 -28.51
C LEU A 323 7.45 -6.90 -27.11
N SER A 324 7.56 -8.16 -26.68
CA SER A 324 7.30 -8.57 -25.29
C SER A 324 8.49 -9.30 -24.71
N GLY A 325 8.71 -9.12 -23.40
CA GLY A 325 9.71 -9.88 -22.66
C GLY A 325 9.25 -11.31 -22.42
N GLU A 326 10.21 -12.19 -22.13
CA GLU A 326 9.94 -13.53 -21.68
C GLU A 326 9.14 -13.50 -20.37
N ILE A 327 8.11 -14.34 -20.26
CA ILE A 327 7.31 -14.45 -19.03
C ILE A 327 8.06 -15.35 -18.06
N PRO A 328 8.47 -14.84 -16.88
CA PRO A 328 9.13 -15.66 -15.88
C PRO A 328 8.21 -16.81 -15.42
N LYS A 329 8.79 -17.92 -15.06
CA LYS A 329 8.04 -18.99 -14.40
C LYS A 329 7.65 -18.50 -13.01
N MET A 330 6.36 -18.65 -12.67
CA MET A 330 5.90 -18.37 -11.31
C MET A 330 6.66 -19.21 -10.29
N ARG A 331 6.97 -18.61 -9.16
CA ARG A 331 7.62 -19.28 -8.04
C ARG A 331 6.70 -20.32 -7.43
N PRO A 332 7.28 -21.33 -6.76
CA PRO A 332 6.50 -22.29 -6.00
C PRO A 332 5.64 -21.53 -4.96
N ARG A 333 4.49 -22.11 -4.69
CA ARG A 333 3.57 -21.60 -3.71
C ARG A 333 4.23 -21.52 -2.33
N THR A 334 4.11 -20.37 -1.70
CA THR A 334 4.59 -20.11 -0.34
C THR A 334 3.52 -20.54 0.67
N VAL A 335 3.95 -21.06 1.79
CA VAL A 335 3.12 -21.33 2.96
C VAL A 335 3.79 -20.73 4.19
N LEU A 336 3.01 -20.31 5.15
CA LEU A 336 3.54 -19.85 6.44
C LEU A 336 4.22 -21.01 7.17
N THR A 337 5.27 -20.69 7.90
CA THR A 337 6.02 -21.62 8.76
C THR A 337 5.91 -21.19 10.21
N MET A 338 6.29 -22.05 11.16
CA MET A 338 6.35 -21.68 12.57
C MET A 338 7.38 -20.57 12.84
N ALA A 339 8.42 -20.48 12.01
CA ALA A 339 9.40 -19.39 12.10
C ALA A 339 8.77 -18.03 11.72
N ASP A 340 7.87 -18.01 10.75
CA ASP A 340 7.15 -16.79 10.36
C ASP A 340 6.18 -16.30 11.46
N MET A 341 5.81 -17.21 12.38
CA MET A 341 4.93 -16.92 13.52
C MET A 341 5.70 -16.57 14.80
N ALA A 342 7.01 -16.30 14.72
CA ALA A 342 7.92 -16.09 15.86
C ALA A 342 7.92 -17.25 16.89
N MET A 343 7.42 -18.43 16.50
CA MET A 343 7.32 -19.62 17.34
C MET A 343 8.44 -20.64 17.08
N GLY A 344 9.46 -20.27 16.28
CA GLY A 344 10.49 -21.20 15.79
C GLY A 344 11.30 -21.92 16.87
N ASP A 345 11.38 -21.36 18.08
CA ASP A 345 12.15 -21.90 19.19
C ASP A 345 11.29 -22.50 20.33
N MET A 346 9.96 -22.42 20.25
CA MET A 346 9.07 -23.00 21.26
C MET A 346 8.73 -24.46 20.94
N LYS A 347 8.97 -25.34 21.90
CA LYS A 347 8.43 -26.70 21.83
C LYS A 347 6.93 -26.64 22.13
N MET A 348 6.11 -27.19 21.24
CA MET A 348 4.65 -27.25 21.40
C MET A 348 4.21 -27.98 22.69
N GLU A 349 5.09 -28.79 23.28
CA GLU A 349 4.84 -29.49 24.55
C GLU A 349 4.76 -28.53 25.77
N ASP A 350 5.29 -27.31 25.60
CA ASP A 350 5.31 -26.27 26.67
C ASP A 350 4.11 -25.29 26.54
N MET A 351 3.21 -25.48 25.59
CA MET A 351 2.05 -24.61 25.42
C MET A 351 0.87 -25.08 26.28
N ASP A 352 0.44 -24.23 27.19
CA ASP A 352 -0.82 -24.42 27.90
C ASP A 352 -2.00 -24.12 26.97
N HIS A 353 -2.68 -25.17 26.51
CA HIS A 353 -3.80 -25.09 25.57
C HIS A 353 -5.05 -24.39 26.13
N SER A 354 -5.11 -24.12 27.44
CA SER A 354 -6.20 -23.37 28.07
C SER A 354 -6.12 -21.85 27.80
N ALA A 355 -4.93 -21.34 27.46
CA ALA A 355 -4.68 -19.93 27.19
C ALA A 355 -4.97 -19.49 25.73
N MET A 356 -5.11 -20.43 24.80
CA MET A 356 -5.31 -20.09 23.36
C MET A 356 -6.70 -19.55 23.01
N GLY A 357 -7.55 -19.33 23.98
CA GLY A 357 -8.90 -18.81 23.76
C GLY A 357 -8.96 -17.31 23.49
N HIS A 358 -8.09 -16.47 24.04
CA HIS A 358 -8.26 -15.02 23.99
C HIS A 358 -7.03 -14.13 24.17
N ASP A 359 -5.84 -14.65 24.46
CA ASP A 359 -4.73 -13.73 24.77
C ASP A 359 -3.36 -14.25 24.31
N MET A 360 -2.94 -13.82 23.11
CA MET A 360 -1.54 -13.96 22.67
C MET A 360 -0.62 -12.92 23.34
N SER A 361 -1.15 -12.08 24.24
CA SER A 361 -0.45 -10.98 24.89
C SER A 361 0.59 -11.42 25.94
N GLU A 362 0.51 -12.66 26.45
CA GLU A 362 1.48 -13.19 27.43
C GLU A 362 2.64 -13.98 26.80
N MET A 363 2.62 -14.24 25.49
CA MET A 363 3.83 -14.71 24.81
C MET A 363 4.84 -13.56 24.83
N GLN A 364 5.91 -13.68 25.61
CA GLN A 364 7.07 -12.81 25.51
C GLN A 364 7.58 -12.87 24.07
N MET A 365 7.03 -11.99 23.22
CA MET A 365 7.62 -11.70 21.93
C MET A 365 8.98 -11.09 22.23
N GLY A 366 10.03 -11.79 21.88
CA GLY A 366 11.40 -11.37 22.14
C GLY A 366 11.57 -9.90 21.77
N GLU A 367 12.25 -9.16 22.63
CA GLU A 367 12.48 -7.72 22.52
C GLU A 367 12.78 -7.34 21.08
N GLY A 368 11.96 -6.44 20.56
CA GLY A 368 11.86 -5.98 19.20
C GLY A 368 13.10 -6.16 18.35
N ILE A 369 13.10 -7.15 17.52
CA ILE A 369 14.03 -7.22 16.41
C ILE A 369 13.57 -6.16 15.45
N ASN A 370 14.17 -4.97 15.51
CA ASN A 370 14.07 -3.90 14.52
C ASN A 370 14.66 -4.32 13.13
N ASN A 371 14.74 -5.58 12.87
CA ASN A 371 15.08 -6.17 11.58
C ASN A 371 13.78 -6.63 10.92
N ILE A 372 12.97 -5.68 10.48
CA ILE A 372 11.88 -5.98 9.55
C ILE A 372 12.55 -6.50 8.28
N LYS A 373 12.84 -7.77 8.26
CA LYS A 373 13.16 -8.47 7.01
C LYS A 373 11.83 -8.54 6.27
N SER A 374 11.82 -8.04 5.06
CA SER A 374 10.73 -8.35 4.13
C SER A 374 10.60 -9.86 4.06
N GLY A 375 9.43 -10.40 4.25
CA GLY A 375 9.25 -11.83 4.16
C GLY A 375 8.94 -12.50 5.47
N TRP A 376 7.75 -12.26 5.91
CA TRP A 376 6.99 -13.13 6.78
C TRP A 376 6.61 -14.44 6.07
N ALA A 377 6.69 -14.50 4.75
CA ALA A 377 6.69 -15.70 3.95
C ALA A 377 7.96 -15.69 3.08
N ASP A 378 8.50 -16.85 2.77
CA ASP A 378 9.68 -16.94 1.92
C ASP A 378 9.44 -16.21 0.58
N PHE A 379 10.27 -15.22 0.27
CA PHE A 379 10.25 -14.52 -1.01
C PHE A 379 10.52 -15.48 -2.19
N GLY A 380 11.22 -16.57 -1.92
CA GLY A 380 11.73 -17.43 -2.98
C GLY A 380 12.72 -16.69 -3.90
N THR A 381 13.43 -15.69 -3.35
CA THR A 381 14.45 -14.92 -4.08
C THR A 381 15.51 -15.84 -4.63
N PRO A 382 15.79 -15.83 -5.96
CA PRO A 382 16.85 -16.64 -6.54
C PRO A 382 18.20 -16.38 -5.90
N ALA A 383 19.04 -17.43 -5.77
CA ALA A 383 20.37 -17.32 -5.22
C ALA A 383 21.20 -16.25 -5.97
N GLY A 384 21.84 -15.35 -5.23
CA GLY A 384 22.62 -14.22 -5.78
C GLY A 384 21.80 -12.95 -6.07
N ASN A 385 20.47 -13.00 -5.99
CA ASN A 385 19.62 -11.83 -6.08
C ASN A 385 19.38 -11.22 -4.70
N LYS A 386 19.02 -9.94 -4.68
CA LYS A 386 18.65 -9.19 -3.48
C LYS A 386 17.18 -8.77 -3.54
N ALA A 387 16.40 -9.13 -2.53
CA ALA A 387 15.13 -8.50 -2.26
C ALA A 387 15.31 -7.23 -1.44
N LEU A 388 14.58 -6.17 -1.77
CA LEU A 388 14.54 -4.96 -0.96
C LEU A 388 13.83 -5.24 0.36
N SER A 389 14.39 -4.75 1.46
CA SER A 389 13.77 -4.83 2.80
C SER A 389 13.62 -3.43 3.41
N TYR A 390 12.76 -3.30 4.40
CA TYR A 390 12.62 -2.04 5.13
C TYR A 390 13.93 -1.58 5.79
N SER A 391 14.79 -2.50 6.22
CA SER A 391 16.11 -2.18 6.78
C SER A 391 17.08 -1.54 5.77
N ASP A 392 16.83 -1.69 4.47
CA ASP A 392 17.63 -1.05 3.42
C ASP A 392 17.25 0.43 3.21
N LEU A 393 16.08 0.86 3.71
CA LEU A 393 15.57 2.20 3.48
C LEU A 393 16.27 3.21 4.40
N ILE A 394 16.84 4.24 3.82
CA ILE A 394 17.48 5.34 4.55
C ILE A 394 16.96 6.63 3.92
N THR A 395 16.39 7.55 4.71
CA THR A 395 15.94 8.83 4.14
C THR A 395 17.10 9.57 3.45
N LEU A 396 16.81 10.25 2.33
CA LEU A 396 17.82 11.04 1.61
C LEU A 396 18.25 12.25 2.42
N HIS A 397 17.31 12.90 3.09
CA HIS A 397 17.52 14.09 3.90
C HIS A 397 17.43 13.77 5.39
N ALA A 398 18.30 14.38 6.18
CA ALA A 398 18.28 14.18 7.62
C ALA A 398 16.93 14.61 8.22
N GLN A 399 16.37 13.82 9.11
CA GLN A 399 15.18 14.16 9.87
C GLN A 399 15.42 15.44 10.69
N LYS A 400 14.42 16.32 10.69
CA LYS A 400 14.49 17.60 11.40
C LYS A 400 14.14 17.46 12.88
N ASP A 401 13.15 16.64 13.20
CA ASP A 401 12.73 16.37 14.57
C ASP A 401 13.47 15.15 15.12
N LEU A 402 14.42 15.42 16.02
CA LEU A 402 15.23 14.40 16.70
C LEU A 402 14.87 14.25 18.19
N ARG A 403 13.73 14.80 18.60
CA ARG A 403 13.22 14.64 19.97
C ARG A 403 12.91 13.16 20.22
N LYS A 404 13.12 12.72 21.44
CA LYS A 404 12.63 11.42 21.87
C LYS A 404 11.09 11.45 21.95
N ALA A 405 10.46 10.31 21.73
CA ALA A 405 9.03 10.18 21.96
C ALA A 405 8.69 10.48 23.44
N THR A 406 7.61 11.22 23.66
CA THR A 406 7.11 11.57 25.00
C THR A 406 6.39 10.40 25.65
N ARG A 407 5.75 9.55 24.84
CA ARG A 407 5.07 8.31 25.24
C ARG A 407 5.04 7.32 24.07
N GLU A 408 4.72 6.09 24.41
CA GLU A 408 4.47 5.01 23.46
C GLU A 408 2.97 4.74 23.39
N ILE A 409 2.46 4.48 22.19
CA ILE A 409 1.08 4.10 21.95
C ILE A 409 1.10 2.77 21.20
N GLU A 410 0.53 1.76 21.81
CA GLU A 410 0.45 0.42 21.21
C GLU A 410 -0.88 0.24 20.48
N PHE A 411 -0.81 -0.26 19.24
CA PHE A 411 -1.94 -0.71 18.46
C PHE A 411 -1.78 -2.20 18.18
N LYS A 412 -2.65 -3.01 18.76
CA LYS A 412 -2.71 -4.46 18.56
C LYS A 412 -3.71 -4.76 17.45
N PHE A 413 -3.22 -5.33 16.36
CA PHE A 413 -4.05 -5.80 15.25
C PHE A 413 -4.41 -7.24 15.48
N GLY A 414 -5.69 -7.49 15.71
CA GLY A 414 -6.25 -8.79 16.04
C GLY A 414 -7.46 -9.12 15.19
N GLY A 415 -8.07 -10.27 15.46
CA GLY A 415 -9.27 -10.65 14.74
C GLY A 415 -9.82 -12.01 15.16
N SER A 416 -10.99 -12.33 14.61
CA SER A 416 -11.60 -13.66 14.73
C SER A 416 -11.97 -14.17 13.34
N MET A 417 -11.23 -15.15 12.86
CA MET A 417 -11.48 -15.76 11.56
C MET A 417 -12.84 -16.48 11.49
N ASN A 418 -13.37 -16.97 12.62
CA ASN A 418 -14.67 -17.64 12.65
C ASN A 418 -15.85 -16.76 12.20
N ARG A 419 -15.69 -15.42 12.24
CA ARG A 419 -16.71 -14.44 11.85
C ARG A 419 -16.20 -13.36 10.92
N TYR A 420 -14.97 -13.49 10.44
CA TYR A 420 -14.28 -12.48 9.65
C TYR A 420 -14.37 -11.09 10.31
N ILE A 421 -13.97 -11.05 11.57
CA ILE A 421 -13.93 -9.82 12.39
C ILE A 421 -12.48 -9.41 12.53
N TRP A 422 -12.18 -8.15 12.21
CA TRP A 422 -10.87 -7.56 12.37
C TRP A 422 -10.93 -6.44 13.41
N THR A 423 -9.90 -6.34 14.24
CA THR A 423 -9.91 -5.44 15.41
C THR A 423 -8.62 -4.66 15.54
N ILE A 424 -8.72 -3.50 16.19
CA ILE A 424 -7.59 -2.76 16.74
C ILE A 424 -7.83 -2.72 18.27
N ASN A 425 -6.83 -3.17 19.07
CA ASN A 425 -6.91 -3.28 20.52
C ASN A 425 -8.15 -4.10 21.00
N GLY A 426 -8.49 -5.16 20.26
CA GLY A 426 -9.62 -6.04 20.59
C GLY A 426 -10.99 -5.52 20.18
N GLU A 427 -11.11 -4.31 19.66
CA GLU A 427 -12.39 -3.67 19.30
C GLU A 427 -12.49 -3.46 17.78
N LYS A 428 -13.72 -3.57 17.26
CA LYS A 428 -14.06 -3.13 15.91
C LYS A 428 -14.30 -1.64 15.93
N PHE A 429 -13.64 -0.91 15.02
CA PHE A 429 -13.80 0.54 14.93
C PHE A 429 -13.64 1.24 16.30
N PRO A 430 -12.51 1.04 17.00
CA PRO A 430 -12.32 1.61 18.33
C PRO A 430 -12.37 3.14 18.33
N ALA A 431 -12.54 3.72 19.51
CA ALA A 431 -12.55 5.16 19.70
C ALA A 431 -11.24 5.82 19.19
N PRO A 432 -11.31 7.09 18.78
CA PRO A 432 -10.13 7.84 18.30
C PRO A 432 -8.99 7.88 19.32
N THR A 433 -7.76 7.87 18.80
CA THR A 433 -6.56 8.15 19.60
C THR A 433 -6.27 9.65 19.54
N HIS A 434 -6.16 10.30 20.70
CA HIS A 434 -5.90 11.74 20.80
C HIS A 434 -4.43 12.05 20.99
N LEU A 435 -3.91 12.99 20.19
CA LEU A 435 -2.58 13.56 20.25
C LEU A 435 -2.68 15.08 20.37
N LYS A 436 -1.73 15.68 21.08
CA LYS A 436 -1.57 17.14 21.08
C LYS A 436 -0.78 17.57 19.84
N TYR A 437 -1.14 18.70 19.28
CA TYR A 437 -0.38 19.27 18.17
C TYR A 437 1.10 19.48 18.57
N GLY A 438 2.01 19.01 17.72
CA GLY A 438 3.45 19.02 17.98
C GLY A 438 3.95 17.92 18.93
N GLU A 439 3.06 17.07 19.46
CA GLU A 439 3.47 15.92 20.28
C GLU A 439 4.28 14.93 19.43
N ARG A 440 5.34 14.37 20.05
CA ARG A 440 6.14 13.32 19.44
C ARG A 440 5.94 12.01 20.18
N VAL A 441 5.39 11.04 19.50
CA VAL A 441 5.04 9.72 20.08
C VAL A 441 5.77 8.60 19.34
N ARG A 442 5.94 7.45 20.02
CA ARG A 442 6.26 6.18 19.37
C ARG A 442 4.98 5.40 19.19
N LEU A 443 4.67 5.03 17.96
CA LEU A 443 3.62 4.08 17.62
C LEU A 443 4.23 2.68 17.59
N LYS A 444 3.61 1.74 18.25
CA LYS A 444 4.01 0.34 18.27
C LYS A 444 2.88 -0.49 17.67
N PHE A 445 3.10 -1.00 16.48
CA PHE A 445 2.15 -1.82 15.75
C PHE A 445 2.43 -3.29 16.03
N VAL A 446 1.54 -3.95 16.73
CA VAL A 446 1.66 -5.36 17.13
C VAL A 446 0.65 -6.18 16.32
N ASN A 447 1.13 -7.07 15.49
CA ASN A 447 0.26 -7.96 14.72
C ASN A 447 0.09 -9.29 15.47
N GLU A 448 -1.10 -9.53 15.99
CA GLU A 448 -1.49 -10.76 16.70
C GLU A 448 -2.18 -11.78 15.76
N THR A 449 -2.05 -11.59 14.43
CA THR A 449 -2.70 -12.44 13.45
C THR A 449 -1.70 -13.15 12.54
N MET A 450 -2.20 -14.09 11.73
CA MET A 450 -1.41 -14.82 10.72
C MET A 450 -1.24 -14.05 9.41
N MET A 451 -1.95 -12.94 9.23
CA MET A 451 -1.93 -12.17 7.99
C MET A 451 -1.10 -10.91 8.16
N ALA A 452 -0.47 -10.46 7.08
CA ALA A 452 0.18 -9.16 7.07
C ALA A 452 -0.85 -8.05 6.93
N HIS A 453 -0.62 -6.94 7.65
CA HIS A 453 -1.49 -5.78 7.59
C HIS A 453 -0.70 -4.56 7.11
N PRO A 454 -0.96 -4.04 5.90
CA PRO A 454 -0.52 -2.70 5.50
C PRO A 454 -1.29 -1.65 6.30
N ILE A 455 -0.65 -1.01 7.26
CA ILE A 455 -1.27 -0.01 8.15
C ILE A 455 -0.96 1.38 7.62
N HIS A 456 -2.01 2.16 7.41
CA HIS A 456 -1.96 3.52 6.90
C HIS A 456 -2.45 4.54 7.92
N LEU A 457 -1.76 5.68 7.95
CA LEU A 457 -2.16 6.88 8.67
C LEU A 457 -2.31 8.04 7.68
N HIS A 458 -3.47 8.68 7.71
CA HIS A 458 -3.76 9.88 6.91
C HIS A 458 -3.04 11.12 7.44
N GLY A 459 -2.84 12.09 6.59
CA GLY A 459 -2.42 13.46 6.91
C GLY A 459 -0.99 13.65 7.41
N MET A 460 -0.28 12.60 7.79
CA MET A 460 1.06 12.68 8.39
C MET A 460 1.96 11.54 7.91
N PHE A 461 3.28 11.76 7.98
CA PHE A 461 4.26 10.70 7.76
C PHE A 461 4.77 10.14 9.08
N MET A 462 4.90 8.83 9.13
CA MET A 462 5.51 8.09 10.22
C MET A 462 6.98 7.77 9.88
N GLN A 463 7.88 7.90 10.83
CA GLN A 463 9.30 7.55 10.66
C GLN A 463 9.53 6.11 11.12
N LEU A 464 9.84 5.23 10.17
CA LEU A 464 10.00 3.80 10.44
C LEU A 464 11.31 3.53 11.20
N GLU A 465 11.21 2.97 12.40
CA GLU A 465 12.37 2.52 13.19
C GLU A 465 12.89 1.18 12.64
N ASN A 466 13.79 1.25 11.67
CA ASN A 466 14.27 0.11 10.89
C ASN A 466 15.75 -0.24 11.13
N GLY A 467 16.27 0.12 12.31
CA GLY A 467 17.68 -0.09 12.67
C GLY A 467 18.60 1.07 12.31
N GLN A 468 18.11 2.08 11.59
CA GLN A 468 18.86 3.31 11.33
C GLN A 468 18.83 4.23 12.57
N SER A 469 19.82 5.14 12.67
CA SER A 469 19.73 6.18 13.68
C SER A 469 18.55 7.12 13.40
N MET A 470 17.98 7.74 14.44
CA MET A 470 16.81 8.63 14.36
C MET A 470 16.92 9.68 13.25
N LYS A 471 18.14 10.17 12.98
CA LYS A 471 18.44 11.13 11.92
C LYS A 471 18.16 10.60 10.52
N TRP A 472 18.18 9.30 10.32
CA TRP A 472 18.14 8.65 9.00
C TRP A 472 16.95 7.70 8.82
N LEU A 473 15.96 7.75 9.71
CA LEU A 473 14.74 6.96 9.58
C LEU A 473 13.96 7.37 8.33
N PRO A 474 13.50 6.43 7.51
CA PRO A 474 12.68 6.75 6.35
C PRO A 474 11.25 7.14 6.78
N ASN A 475 10.67 8.08 6.07
CA ASN A 475 9.26 8.44 6.20
C ASN A 475 8.40 7.46 5.40
N LYS A 476 7.30 7.02 6.00
CA LYS A 476 6.30 6.16 5.39
C LYS A 476 4.90 6.65 5.80
N HIS A 477 3.93 6.56 4.91
CA HIS A 477 2.52 6.74 5.26
C HIS A 477 1.79 5.40 5.39
N THR A 478 2.35 4.32 4.81
CA THR A 478 1.81 2.96 4.88
C THR A 478 2.95 1.99 5.23
N VAL A 479 2.72 1.10 6.18
CA VAL A 479 3.73 0.13 6.63
C VAL A 479 3.11 -1.25 6.75
N ILE A 480 3.72 -2.25 6.11
CA ILE A 480 3.35 -3.65 6.32
C ILE A 480 3.78 -4.07 7.72
N VAL A 481 2.84 -4.57 8.50
CA VAL A 481 3.11 -5.26 9.77
C VAL A 481 2.98 -6.76 9.52
N PRO A 482 4.12 -7.50 9.46
CA PRO A 482 4.10 -8.94 9.18
C PRO A 482 3.37 -9.74 10.26
N PRO A 483 2.94 -10.98 9.97
CA PRO A 483 2.33 -11.87 10.97
C PRO A 483 3.18 -12.02 12.22
N ALA A 484 2.56 -11.97 13.39
CA ALA A 484 3.19 -12.12 14.71
C ALA A 484 4.41 -11.21 14.95
N GLN A 485 4.53 -10.08 14.23
CA GLN A 485 5.64 -9.15 14.39
C GLN A 485 5.18 -7.80 14.92
N THR A 486 6.15 -7.10 15.50
CA THR A 486 5.99 -5.72 15.97
C THR A 486 6.80 -4.77 15.12
N VAL A 487 6.18 -3.67 14.68
CA VAL A 487 6.81 -2.58 13.94
C VAL A 487 6.69 -1.30 14.75
N SER A 488 7.83 -0.63 14.99
CA SER A 488 7.86 0.64 15.71
C SER A 488 8.10 1.81 14.76
N LEU A 489 7.39 2.91 15.02
CA LEU A 489 7.49 4.14 14.23
C LEU A 489 7.49 5.36 15.16
N LEU A 490 8.15 6.43 14.76
CA LEU A 490 8.04 7.72 15.42
C LEU A 490 7.09 8.61 14.62
N LEU A 491 6.16 9.25 15.31
CA LEU A 491 5.23 10.22 14.74
C LEU A 491 5.37 11.56 15.44
N THR A 492 5.48 12.64 14.67
CA THR A 492 5.25 14.00 15.15
C THR A 492 3.86 14.42 14.69
N ALA A 493 2.98 14.75 15.63
CA ALA A 493 1.60 15.15 15.34
C ALA A 493 1.57 16.62 14.86
N ASP A 494 2.01 16.88 13.64
CA ASP A 494 2.23 18.23 13.08
C ASP A 494 1.12 18.71 12.14
N GLU A 495 0.11 17.90 11.90
CA GLU A 495 -1.10 18.26 11.15
C GLU A 495 -2.34 18.12 12.03
N ALA A 496 -3.03 19.25 12.29
CA ALA A 496 -4.25 19.24 13.11
C ALA A 496 -5.44 18.70 12.32
N GLY A 497 -6.29 17.92 12.97
CA GLY A 497 -7.48 17.33 12.34
C GLY A 497 -7.79 15.93 12.86
N GLU A 498 -8.75 15.30 12.23
CA GLU A 498 -9.17 13.92 12.46
C GLU A 498 -8.67 13.06 11.29
N TRP A 499 -7.69 12.20 11.54
CA TRP A 499 -7.00 11.45 10.51
C TRP A 499 -7.33 9.96 10.57
N ALA A 500 -7.84 9.39 9.50
CA ALA A 500 -8.11 7.97 9.45
C ALA A 500 -6.83 7.16 9.70
N PHE A 501 -6.98 6.08 10.46
CA PHE A 501 -5.94 5.11 10.77
C PHE A 501 -6.51 3.71 10.59
N HIS A 502 -5.99 2.96 9.64
CA HIS A 502 -6.61 1.69 9.27
C HIS A 502 -5.65 0.72 8.58
N CYS A 503 -6.03 -0.56 8.55
CA CYS A 503 -5.45 -1.52 7.63
C CYS A 503 -5.92 -1.20 6.21
N HIS A 504 -5.00 -1.18 5.26
CA HIS A 504 -5.34 -0.88 3.86
C HIS A 504 -5.79 -2.11 3.05
N LEU A 505 -5.86 -3.30 3.65
CA LEU A 505 -6.65 -4.38 3.09
C LEU A 505 -8.12 -4.00 3.26
N LEU A 506 -8.79 -3.68 2.15
CA LEU A 506 -10.11 -3.07 2.12
C LEU A 506 -11.16 -3.85 2.92
N LEU A 507 -11.13 -5.19 2.84
CA LEU A 507 -12.10 -6.04 3.54
C LEU A 507 -11.81 -6.11 5.05
N HIS A 508 -10.53 -5.96 5.48
CA HIS A 508 -10.17 -5.82 6.89
C HIS A 508 -10.66 -4.50 7.46
N MET A 509 -10.41 -3.40 6.74
CA MET A 509 -10.91 -2.08 7.09
C MET A 509 -12.44 -2.11 7.25
N ALA A 510 -13.15 -2.63 6.25
CA ALA A 510 -14.63 -2.73 6.25
C ALA A 510 -15.18 -3.69 7.34
N SER A 511 -14.34 -4.58 7.88
CA SER A 511 -14.73 -5.54 8.92
C SER A 511 -14.32 -5.13 10.34
N GLY A 512 -13.73 -3.94 10.51
CA GLY A 512 -13.48 -3.38 11.84
C GLY A 512 -12.08 -2.82 12.10
N MET A 513 -11.07 -3.07 11.24
CA MET A 513 -9.69 -2.61 11.44
C MET A 513 -9.50 -1.17 10.96
N MET A 514 -10.26 -0.25 11.54
CA MET A 514 -10.21 1.18 11.26
C MET A 514 -10.58 1.99 12.51
N THR A 515 -9.83 3.07 12.75
CA THR A 515 -10.09 4.11 13.75
C THR A 515 -9.61 5.45 13.20
N SER A 516 -9.47 6.47 14.05
CA SER A 516 -8.83 7.73 13.71
C SER A 516 -7.81 8.18 14.76
N VAL A 517 -6.90 9.02 14.33
CA VAL A 517 -6.00 9.78 15.18
C VAL A 517 -6.43 11.24 15.12
N THR A 518 -6.83 11.79 16.25
CA THR A 518 -7.23 13.19 16.38
C THR A 518 -6.05 14.00 16.89
N VAL A 519 -5.69 15.05 16.17
CA VAL A 519 -4.62 15.98 16.57
C VAL A 519 -5.25 17.32 16.93
N ASP A 520 -5.26 17.63 18.23
CA ASP A 520 -5.87 18.84 18.76
C ASP A 520 -4.87 19.99 18.83
N LYS A 521 -5.22 21.16 18.26
CA LYS A 521 -4.51 22.40 18.55
C LYS A 521 -4.89 22.88 19.96
N GLU A 522 -3.89 23.23 20.79
CA GLU A 522 -4.17 23.83 22.08
C GLU A 522 -5.05 25.07 21.90
N GLY A 523 -6.23 25.07 22.54
CA GLY A 523 -7.13 26.24 22.60
C GLY A 523 -8.47 26.14 21.86
N LYS A 524 -8.91 24.93 21.43
CA LYS A 524 -10.32 24.73 21.01
C LYS A 524 -11.00 23.71 21.89
#